data_7719ed99f73f2e3ba11d6e0d77a2e050
#
_entry.id   7719ed99f73f2e3ba11d6e0d77a2e050
#
_cell.length_a   1.000
_cell.length_b   1.000
_cell.length_c   1.000
_cell.angle_alpha   90.00
_cell.angle_beta   90.00
_cell.angle_gamma   90.00
#
_symmetry.space_group_name_H-M   'P 1'
#
loop_
_entity.id
_entity.type
_entity.pdbx_description
1 polymer ?
#
loop_
_entity_poly.entity_id
_entity_poly.type
_entity_poly.pdbx_seq_one_letter_code
_entity_poly.pdbx_strand_id
1 'polypeptide(L)'
;MMKRWITAAVLAFSLVFSPAAISFASDFYKGFAEDLHRKQDVEEDKKETYQRIFIKMEAKELGIVTEGKDSEQIAKEVAETKIKRSAKKLGIKTEGKDIKELAKEVHHAEVKKKAEELGIDQNLKDPQMLAEDVYQEMLRQKAKELGVETEERDLRGLKQAVLKAIVKKEAKELDIDIKGKDPQKLQEEIHDKKLYQTAKELELNTDHKSNSQLFEEIITEHAEEAREKRLFPFEKRDGDFFWNHHVKRRPNP
;
A
#
# COMPACT_ATOMS: atom_id res chain seq x y z
N MET A 1 38.84 33.78 4.45
CA MET A 1 38.39 32.39 4.43
C MET A 1 36.95 32.34 4.94
N MET A 2 35.96 32.40 4.08
CA MET A 2 34.54 32.35 4.43
C MET A 2 34.03 30.90 4.26
N LYS A 3 33.70 30.25 5.37
CA LYS A 3 33.05 28.94 5.38
C LYS A 3 31.58 29.10 4.95
N ARG A 4 31.24 28.61 3.73
CA ARG A 4 29.87 28.52 3.25
C ARG A 4 29.18 27.35 3.98
N TRP A 5 28.25 27.66 4.83
CA TRP A 5 27.33 26.70 5.45
C TRP A 5 26.29 26.35 4.37
N ILE A 6 26.33 25.12 3.89
CA ILE A 6 25.27 24.53 3.08
C ILE A 6 24.24 24.00 4.06
N THR A 7 23.18 24.76 4.28
CA THR A 7 21.98 24.29 4.97
C THR A 7 21.26 23.34 4.04
N ALA A 8 21.41 22.03 4.29
CA ALA A 8 20.56 21.01 3.68
C ALA A 8 19.16 21.19 4.27
N ALA A 9 18.25 21.76 3.48
CA ALA A 9 16.84 21.77 3.77
C ALA A 9 16.33 20.33 3.66
N VAL A 10 16.20 19.65 4.78
CA VAL A 10 15.45 18.41 4.89
C VAL A 10 13.99 18.78 4.67
N LEU A 11 13.52 18.66 3.43
CA LEU A 11 12.10 18.67 3.10
C LEU A 11 11.49 17.42 3.75
N ALA A 12 10.96 17.60 4.96
CA ALA A 12 10.06 16.66 5.59
C ALA A 12 8.80 16.59 4.73
N PHE A 13 8.78 15.65 3.78
CA PHE A 13 7.58 15.27 3.05
C PHE A 13 6.66 14.58 4.05
N SER A 14 5.82 15.38 4.70
CA SER A 14 4.64 14.86 5.37
C SER A 14 3.73 14.29 4.28
N LEU A 15 3.86 12.97 4.06
CA LEU A 15 2.95 12.21 3.23
C LEU A 15 1.57 12.33 3.86
N VAL A 16 0.79 13.22 3.27
CA VAL A 16 -0.64 13.32 3.49
C VAL A 16 -1.21 11.93 3.21
N PHE A 17 -1.86 11.36 4.20
CA PHE A 17 -2.58 10.10 4.09
C PHE A 17 -3.60 10.23 2.95
N SER A 18 -3.25 9.73 1.77
CA SER A 18 -4.17 9.56 0.65
C SER A 18 -5.11 8.39 0.97
N PRO A 19 -6.40 8.40 0.60
CA PRO A 19 -7.26 7.21 0.70
C PRO A 19 -6.70 6.04 -0.11
N ALA A 20 -5.91 6.32 -1.14
CA ALA A 20 -5.08 5.32 -1.78
C ALA A 20 -4.16 4.63 -0.75
N ALA A 21 -3.45 5.35 0.13
CA ALA A 21 -2.55 4.75 1.12
C ALA A 21 -3.23 3.82 2.12
N ILE A 22 -4.56 3.89 2.24
CA ILE A 22 -5.33 3.13 3.22
C ILE A 22 -6.06 1.95 2.58
N SER A 23 -6.42 2.07 1.32
CA SER A 23 -6.71 0.91 0.46
C SER A 23 -5.51 -0.05 0.44
N PHE A 24 -4.29 0.46 0.63
CA PHE A 24 -3.03 -0.25 0.53
C PHE A 24 -2.86 -1.39 1.52
N ALA A 25 -3.18 -1.24 2.78
CA ALA A 25 -3.06 -2.34 3.73
C ALA A 25 -4.12 -3.43 3.43
N SER A 26 -5.38 -3.02 3.20
CA SER A 26 -6.47 -3.92 2.82
C SER A 26 -6.23 -4.57 1.46
N ASP A 27 -5.77 -3.80 0.45
CA ASP A 27 -5.53 -4.31 -0.89
C ASP A 27 -4.18 -5.03 -1.02
N PHE A 28 -3.19 -4.73 -0.16
CA PHE A 28 -1.99 -5.56 -0.03
C PHE A 28 -2.38 -6.98 0.39
N TYR A 29 -3.24 -7.12 1.41
CA TYR A 29 -3.73 -8.44 1.81
C TYR A 29 -4.71 -9.05 0.79
N LYS A 30 -5.45 -8.25 0.01
CA LYS A 30 -6.20 -8.74 -1.16
C LYS A 30 -5.28 -9.20 -2.28
N GLY A 31 -4.30 -8.41 -2.68
CA GLY A 31 -3.35 -8.77 -3.73
C GLY A 31 -2.46 -9.94 -3.36
N PHE A 32 -1.95 -9.97 -2.13
CA PHE A 32 -1.23 -11.09 -1.55
C PHE A 32 -2.09 -12.35 -1.51
N ALA A 33 -3.36 -12.21 -1.26
CA ALA A 33 -4.27 -13.33 -1.15
C ALA A 33 -4.91 -13.75 -2.47
N GLU A 34 -5.04 -12.89 -3.48
CA GLU A 34 -5.45 -13.28 -4.83
C GLU A 34 -4.35 -14.10 -5.54
N ASP A 35 -3.08 -13.81 -5.26
CA ASP A 35 -1.96 -14.64 -5.71
C ASP A 35 -1.83 -15.95 -4.92
N LEU A 36 -2.31 -16.00 -3.67
CA LEU A 36 -2.40 -17.20 -2.82
C LEU A 36 -3.57 -18.12 -3.20
N HIS A 37 -4.62 -17.63 -3.86
CA HIS A 37 -5.81 -18.41 -4.25
C HIS A 37 -5.54 -19.63 -5.17
N ARG A 38 -4.32 -19.90 -5.53
CA ARG A 38 -3.98 -21.13 -6.27
C ARG A 38 -3.72 -22.37 -5.43
N LYS A 39 -3.70 -22.27 -4.10
CA LYS A 39 -3.48 -23.43 -3.21
C LYS A 39 -4.27 -23.35 -1.91
N GLN A 40 -5.43 -24.04 -1.92
CA GLN A 40 -6.11 -24.67 -0.79
C GLN A 40 -6.55 -23.88 0.46
N ASP A 41 -7.77 -24.11 0.82
CA ASP A 41 -8.66 -23.86 1.97
C ASP A 41 -8.07 -23.33 3.32
N VAL A 42 -6.81 -23.57 3.65
CA VAL A 42 -6.17 -23.13 4.91
C VAL A 42 -5.65 -21.69 4.87
N GLU A 43 -5.45 -21.13 3.67
CA GLU A 43 -4.90 -19.77 3.51
C GLU A 43 -6.00 -18.69 3.46
N GLU A 44 -7.21 -19.06 3.08
CA GLU A 44 -8.37 -18.17 3.04
C GLU A 44 -8.73 -17.66 4.44
N ASP A 45 -8.67 -18.56 5.43
CA ASP A 45 -8.95 -18.25 6.84
C ASP A 45 -7.94 -17.25 7.45
N LYS A 46 -6.65 -17.38 7.11
CA LYS A 46 -5.60 -16.44 7.55
C LYS A 46 -5.81 -15.05 6.95
N LYS A 47 -6.12 -14.98 5.66
CA LYS A 47 -6.37 -13.73 4.96
C LYS A 47 -7.54 -12.97 5.56
N GLU A 48 -8.64 -13.67 5.77
CA GLU A 48 -9.85 -13.09 6.35
C GLU A 48 -9.59 -12.56 7.76
N THR A 49 -8.80 -13.31 8.54
CA THR A 49 -8.36 -12.91 9.88
C THR A 49 -7.53 -11.62 9.84
N TYR A 50 -6.50 -11.54 8.99
CA TYR A 50 -5.67 -10.33 8.86
C TYR A 50 -6.49 -9.12 8.40
N GLN A 51 -7.36 -9.29 7.40
CA GLN A 51 -8.24 -8.20 6.93
C GLN A 51 -9.14 -7.70 8.05
N ARG A 52 -9.76 -8.60 8.81
CA ARG A 52 -10.63 -8.26 9.93
C ARG A 52 -9.90 -7.47 11.02
N ILE A 53 -8.69 -7.88 11.36
CA ILE A 53 -7.87 -7.22 12.38
C ILE A 53 -7.52 -5.80 11.91
N PHE A 54 -7.04 -5.65 10.66
CA PHE A 54 -6.73 -4.35 10.09
C PHE A 54 -7.92 -3.40 10.03
N ILE A 55 -9.08 -3.89 9.57
CA ILE A 55 -10.29 -3.08 9.48
C ILE A 55 -10.72 -2.58 10.88
N LYS A 56 -10.63 -3.43 11.91
CA LYS A 56 -10.94 -3.04 13.29
C LYS A 56 -9.96 -1.99 13.83
N MET A 57 -8.68 -2.16 13.57
CA MET A 57 -7.65 -1.17 13.94
C MET A 57 -7.93 0.18 13.28
N GLU A 58 -8.16 0.19 11.96
CA GLU A 58 -8.48 1.42 11.22
C GLU A 58 -9.76 2.09 11.72
N ALA A 59 -10.78 1.29 12.05
CA ALA A 59 -12.02 1.80 12.64
C ALA A 59 -11.75 2.49 13.97
N LYS A 60 -10.95 1.89 14.85
CA LYS A 60 -10.53 2.48 16.13
C LYS A 60 -9.82 3.83 15.91
N GLU A 61 -8.90 3.91 14.97
CA GLU A 61 -8.16 5.15 14.63
C GLU A 61 -9.06 6.24 14.06
N LEU A 62 -10.09 5.85 13.36
CA LEU A 62 -11.06 6.77 12.80
C LEU A 62 -12.14 7.20 13.79
N GLY A 63 -12.18 6.58 14.98
CA GLY A 63 -13.23 6.80 15.98
C GLY A 63 -14.55 6.14 15.60
N ILE A 64 -14.51 5.07 14.80
CA ILE A 64 -15.69 4.33 14.36
C ILE A 64 -16.01 3.26 15.41
N VAL A 65 -17.25 3.25 15.87
CA VAL A 65 -17.76 2.22 16.79
C VAL A 65 -17.94 0.92 16.01
N THR A 66 -17.30 -0.16 16.50
CA THR A 66 -17.33 -1.49 15.84
C THR A 66 -18.29 -2.46 16.50
N GLU A 67 -18.80 -2.13 17.71
CA GLU A 67 -19.70 -2.98 18.45
C GLU A 67 -21.02 -3.20 17.71
N GLY A 68 -21.46 -4.45 17.60
CA GLY A 68 -22.69 -4.82 16.89
C GLY A 68 -22.61 -4.77 15.36
N LYS A 69 -21.44 -4.52 14.78
CA LYS A 69 -21.24 -4.47 13.33
C LYS A 69 -20.44 -5.67 12.83
N ASP A 70 -20.79 -6.17 11.66
CA ASP A 70 -19.96 -7.14 10.94
C ASP A 70 -18.77 -6.47 10.24
N SER A 71 -17.85 -7.28 9.74
CA SER A 71 -16.62 -6.79 9.11
C SER A 71 -16.88 -5.97 7.85
N GLU A 72 -17.93 -6.27 7.10
CA GLU A 72 -18.29 -5.56 5.87
C GLU A 72 -18.82 -4.15 6.20
N GLN A 73 -19.68 -4.04 7.20
CA GLN A 73 -20.20 -2.76 7.69
C GLN A 73 -19.07 -1.87 8.20
N ILE A 74 -18.15 -2.43 9.00
CA ILE A 74 -16.98 -1.70 9.50
C ILE A 74 -16.11 -1.23 8.35
N ALA A 75 -15.79 -2.11 7.39
CA ALA A 75 -14.98 -1.78 6.22
C ALA A 75 -15.60 -0.65 5.39
N LYS A 76 -16.92 -0.69 5.19
CA LYS A 76 -17.65 0.36 4.49
C LYS A 76 -17.54 1.71 5.21
N GLU A 77 -17.78 1.76 6.51
CA GLU A 77 -17.68 3.00 7.28
C GLU A 77 -16.25 3.56 7.31
N VAL A 78 -15.26 2.67 7.43
CA VAL A 78 -13.84 3.03 7.31
C VAL A 78 -13.57 3.68 5.96
N ALA A 79 -13.96 3.03 4.86
CA ALA A 79 -13.76 3.55 3.51
C ALA A 79 -14.45 4.90 3.30
N GLU A 80 -15.71 5.04 3.69
CA GLU A 80 -16.45 6.30 3.58
C GLU A 80 -15.82 7.44 4.39
N THR A 81 -15.40 7.14 5.62
CA THR A 81 -14.76 8.13 6.50
C THR A 81 -13.43 8.60 5.90
N LYS A 82 -12.67 7.69 5.31
CA LYS A 82 -11.41 8.01 4.63
C LYS A 82 -11.63 8.90 3.41
N ILE A 83 -12.59 8.55 2.55
CA ILE A 83 -12.95 9.36 1.37
C ILE A 83 -13.34 10.77 1.80
N LYS A 84 -14.20 10.90 2.82
CA LYS A 84 -14.62 12.22 3.34
C LYS A 84 -13.46 13.03 3.91
N ARG A 85 -12.53 12.39 4.64
CA ARG A 85 -11.32 13.05 5.16
C ARG A 85 -10.39 13.53 4.03
N SER A 86 -10.20 12.72 2.99
CA SER A 86 -9.41 13.12 1.83
C SER A 86 -10.05 14.22 1.02
N ALA A 87 -11.36 14.14 0.80
CA ALA A 87 -12.10 15.22 0.16
C ALA A 87 -11.89 16.54 0.89
N LYS A 88 -12.03 16.53 2.23
CA LYS A 88 -11.80 17.72 3.07
C LYS A 88 -10.36 18.24 2.93
N LYS A 89 -9.35 17.36 2.92
CA LYS A 89 -7.94 17.77 2.73
C LYS A 89 -7.67 18.38 1.36
N LEU A 90 -8.41 17.94 0.33
CA LEU A 90 -8.31 18.45 -1.03
C LEU A 90 -9.23 19.64 -1.30
N GLY A 91 -9.97 20.14 -0.30
CA GLY A 91 -10.90 21.25 -0.47
C GLY A 91 -12.17 20.89 -1.26
N ILE A 92 -12.46 19.59 -1.41
CA ILE A 92 -13.65 19.10 -2.12
C ILE A 92 -14.85 19.12 -1.17
N LYS A 93 -15.97 19.75 -1.62
CA LYS A 93 -17.22 19.77 -0.86
C LYS A 93 -17.80 18.36 -0.74
N THR A 94 -18.18 17.96 0.47
CA THR A 94 -18.70 16.62 0.77
C THR A 94 -20.21 16.57 0.93
N GLU A 95 -20.83 17.73 1.21
CA GLU A 95 -22.27 17.83 1.49
C GLU A 95 -23.11 17.52 0.25
N GLY A 96 -24.13 16.68 0.42
CA GLY A 96 -25.08 16.33 -0.64
C GLY A 96 -24.53 15.40 -1.73
N LYS A 97 -23.29 14.93 -1.63
CA LYS A 97 -22.69 14.03 -2.63
C LYS A 97 -22.80 12.57 -2.21
N ASP A 98 -23.09 11.73 -3.20
CA ASP A 98 -22.95 10.29 -3.07
C ASP A 98 -21.48 9.91 -2.85
N ILE A 99 -21.25 8.89 -2.03
CA ILE A 99 -19.89 8.48 -1.66
C ILE A 99 -19.05 7.99 -2.86
N LYS A 100 -19.69 7.40 -3.87
CA LYS A 100 -18.99 6.91 -5.07
C LYS A 100 -18.59 8.09 -5.96
N GLU A 101 -19.43 9.12 -6.04
CA GLU A 101 -19.10 10.36 -6.75
C GLU A 101 -17.97 11.09 -6.05
N LEU A 102 -18.05 11.22 -4.73
CA LEU A 102 -16.99 11.82 -3.93
C LEU A 102 -15.65 11.08 -4.06
N ALA A 103 -15.69 9.75 -4.08
CA ALA A 103 -14.49 8.93 -4.30
C ALA A 103 -13.84 9.18 -5.67
N LYS A 104 -14.66 9.35 -6.74
CA LYS A 104 -14.15 9.70 -8.08
C LYS A 104 -13.51 11.08 -8.11
N GLU A 105 -14.13 12.08 -7.48
CA GLU A 105 -13.57 13.43 -7.41
C GLU A 105 -12.26 13.47 -6.63
N VAL A 106 -12.19 12.78 -5.49
CA VAL A 106 -10.97 12.64 -4.68
C VAL A 106 -9.87 11.99 -5.52
N HIS A 107 -10.16 10.84 -6.14
CA HIS A 107 -9.18 10.15 -6.98
C HIS A 107 -8.69 11.04 -8.13
N HIS A 108 -9.60 11.74 -8.82
CA HIS A 108 -9.21 12.63 -9.90
C HIS A 108 -8.34 13.79 -9.43
N ALA A 109 -8.65 14.39 -8.29
CA ALA A 109 -7.84 15.47 -7.71
C ALA A 109 -6.43 14.96 -7.33
N GLU A 110 -6.31 13.77 -6.78
CA GLU A 110 -5.03 13.14 -6.46
C GLU A 110 -4.22 12.82 -7.72
N VAL A 111 -4.87 12.30 -8.75
CA VAL A 111 -4.22 12.04 -10.06
C VAL A 111 -3.71 13.35 -10.68
N LYS A 112 -4.50 14.42 -10.66
CA LYS A 112 -4.07 15.74 -11.17
C LYS A 112 -2.85 16.26 -10.42
N LYS A 113 -2.87 16.20 -9.11
CA LYS A 113 -1.73 16.59 -8.28
C LYS A 113 -0.49 15.78 -8.63
N LYS A 114 -0.64 14.47 -8.81
CA LYS A 114 0.48 13.59 -9.18
C LYS A 114 0.98 13.86 -10.60
N ALA A 115 0.09 14.14 -11.53
CA ALA A 115 0.46 14.54 -12.90
C ALA A 115 1.30 15.83 -12.90
N GLU A 116 0.91 16.82 -12.08
CA GLU A 116 1.69 18.05 -11.91
C GLU A 116 3.09 17.78 -11.36
N GLU A 117 3.20 16.94 -10.30
CA GLU A 117 4.49 16.54 -9.73
C GLU A 117 5.40 15.83 -10.76
N LEU A 118 4.82 15.10 -11.69
CA LEU A 118 5.52 14.35 -12.74
C LEU A 118 5.75 15.16 -14.02
N GLY A 119 5.25 16.41 -14.10
CA GLY A 119 5.33 17.23 -15.30
C GLY A 119 4.50 16.72 -16.48
N ILE A 120 3.45 15.94 -16.20
CA ILE A 120 2.53 15.41 -17.22
C ILE A 120 1.52 16.47 -17.62
N ASP A 121 1.40 16.75 -18.93
CA ASP A 121 0.39 17.66 -19.47
C ASP A 121 -1.02 17.12 -19.18
N GLN A 122 -1.83 17.94 -18.55
CA GLN A 122 -3.21 17.63 -18.14
C GLN A 122 -4.27 18.13 -19.11
N ASN A 123 -3.85 18.95 -20.11
CA ASN A 123 -4.78 19.58 -21.04
C ASN A 123 -5.47 18.54 -21.92
N LEU A 124 -6.76 18.69 -22.11
CA LEU A 124 -7.60 17.87 -22.99
C LEU A 124 -7.61 16.35 -22.68
N LYS A 125 -7.08 15.93 -21.51
CA LYS A 125 -7.14 14.54 -21.09
C LYS A 125 -8.35 14.29 -20.20
N ASP A 126 -9.09 13.24 -20.50
CA ASP A 126 -10.10 12.78 -19.55
C ASP A 126 -9.43 12.17 -18.29
N PRO A 127 -10.17 12.07 -17.17
CA PRO A 127 -9.62 11.59 -15.91
C PRO A 127 -8.97 10.20 -15.96
N GLN A 128 -9.51 9.31 -16.80
CA GLN A 128 -8.98 7.95 -16.92
C GLN A 128 -7.67 7.92 -17.71
N MET A 129 -7.60 8.66 -18.82
CA MET A 129 -6.36 8.80 -19.60
C MET A 129 -5.25 9.42 -18.76
N LEU A 130 -5.56 10.47 -17.99
CA LEU A 130 -4.58 11.09 -17.11
C LEU A 130 -4.08 10.12 -16.03
N ALA A 131 -4.97 9.32 -15.44
CA ALA A 131 -4.59 8.31 -14.45
C ALA A 131 -3.70 7.22 -15.06
N GLU A 132 -3.98 6.79 -16.29
CA GLU A 132 -3.14 5.83 -17.01
C GLU A 132 -1.74 6.39 -17.29
N ASP A 133 -1.64 7.63 -17.75
CA ASP A 133 -0.36 8.29 -18.02
C ASP A 133 0.48 8.48 -16.74
N VAL A 134 -0.15 8.91 -15.65
CA VAL A 134 0.50 9.02 -14.33
C VAL A 134 1.02 7.65 -13.88
N TYR A 135 0.21 6.63 -13.99
CA TYR A 135 0.61 5.27 -13.62
C TYR A 135 1.79 4.76 -14.46
N GLN A 136 1.72 4.96 -15.78
CA GLN A 136 2.79 4.54 -16.68
C GLN A 136 4.12 5.24 -16.36
N GLU A 137 4.08 6.55 -16.13
CA GLU A 137 5.27 7.32 -15.80
C GLU A 137 5.87 6.89 -14.44
N MET A 138 5.05 6.73 -13.43
CA MET A 138 5.50 6.22 -12.13
C MET A 138 6.13 4.83 -12.26
N LEU A 139 5.53 3.96 -13.07
CA LEU A 139 6.06 2.60 -13.29
C LEU A 139 7.41 2.63 -14.02
N ARG A 140 7.58 3.51 -15.03
CA ARG A 140 8.85 3.69 -15.73
C ARG A 140 9.93 4.25 -14.82
N GLN A 141 9.61 5.24 -14.00
CA GLN A 141 10.55 5.80 -13.02
C GLN A 141 11.01 4.73 -12.03
N LYS A 142 10.07 3.91 -11.54
CA LYS A 142 10.40 2.81 -10.63
C LYS A 142 11.24 1.72 -11.30
N ALA A 143 10.92 1.38 -12.54
CA ALA A 143 11.72 0.45 -13.33
C ALA A 143 13.17 0.95 -13.47
N LYS A 144 13.35 2.23 -13.82
CA LYS A 144 14.66 2.85 -13.92
C LYS A 144 15.44 2.83 -12.60
N GLU A 145 14.77 3.16 -11.49
CA GLU A 145 15.36 3.11 -10.14
C GLU A 145 15.88 1.70 -9.80
N LEU A 146 15.13 0.67 -10.20
CA LEU A 146 15.44 -0.73 -9.90
C LEU A 146 16.34 -1.40 -10.96
N GLY A 147 16.76 -0.67 -12.00
CA GLY A 147 17.55 -1.23 -13.10
C GLY A 147 16.78 -2.24 -13.96
N VAL A 148 15.46 -2.11 -14.03
CA VAL A 148 14.60 -2.95 -14.88
C VAL A 148 14.52 -2.34 -16.27
N GLU A 149 14.84 -3.12 -17.30
CA GLU A 149 14.70 -2.70 -18.70
C GLU A 149 13.24 -2.42 -19.05
N THR A 150 12.98 -1.29 -19.68
CA THR A 150 11.64 -0.83 -20.05
C THR A 150 11.32 -1.04 -21.53
N GLU A 151 12.36 -1.20 -22.36
CA GLU A 151 12.22 -1.42 -23.79
C GLU A 151 11.62 -2.83 -24.04
N GLU A 152 10.83 -2.95 -25.10
CA GLU A 152 10.17 -4.20 -25.52
C GLU A 152 9.13 -4.79 -24.55
N ARG A 153 8.77 -4.09 -23.45
CA ARG A 153 7.75 -4.56 -22.50
C ARG A 153 6.46 -3.76 -22.64
N ASP A 154 5.36 -4.47 -22.74
CA ASP A 154 4.06 -3.87 -22.49
C ASP A 154 3.92 -3.45 -21.02
N LEU A 155 2.93 -2.64 -20.71
CA LEU A 155 2.70 -2.12 -19.37
C LEU A 155 2.53 -3.22 -18.31
N ARG A 156 1.92 -4.34 -18.70
CA ARG A 156 1.70 -5.49 -17.82
C ARG A 156 3.02 -6.22 -17.51
N GLY A 157 3.80 -6.49 -18.53
CA GLY A 157 5.11 -7.11 -18.39
C GLY A 157 6.08 -6.24 -17.60
N LEU A 158 6.03 -4.92 -17.81
CA LEU A 158 6.81 -3.96 -17.05
C LEU A 158 6.41 -3.96 -15.57
N LYS A 159 5.10 -3.94 -15.26
CA LYS A 159 4.59 -4.07 -13.89
C LYS A 159 5.13 -5.33 -13.21
N GLN A 160 5.00 -6.48 -13.86
CA GLN A 160 5.47 -7.75 -13.29
C GLN A 160 6.98 -7.74 -13.03
N ALA A 161 7.77 -7.19 -13.96
CA ALA A 161 9.21 -7.08 -13.79
C ALA A 161 9.61 -6.17 -12.62
N VAL A 162 8.93 -5.01 -12.48
CA VAL A 162 9.13 -4.08 -11.37
C VAL A 162 8.77 -4.73 -10.04
N LEU A 163 7.61 -5.37 -9.93
CA LEU A 163 7.20 -6.05 -8.70
C LEU A 163 8.18 -7.16 -8.30
N LYS A 164 8.63 -7.96 -9.26
CA LYS A 164 9.66 -8.98 -9.03
C LYS A 164 10.99 -8.39 -8.55
N ALA A 165 11.38 -7.24 -9.10
CA ALA A 165 12.60 -6.54 -8.70
C ALA A 165 12.48 -5.98 -7.27
N ILE A 166 11.31 -5.41 -6.90
CA ILE A 166 11.02 -4.92 -5.56
C ILE A 166 11.15 -6.06 -4.54
N VAL A 167 10.48 -7.19 -4.77
CA VAL A 167 10.54 -8.37 -3.89
C VAL A 167 11.96 -8.86 -3.71
N LYS A 168 12.74 -8.95 -4.81
CA LYS A 168 14.14 -9.38 -4.73
C LYS A 168 15.01 -8.39 -3.97
N LYS A 169 14.79 -7.10 -4.14
CA LYS A 169 15.52 -6.06 -3.39
C LYS A 169 15.23 -6.18 -1.91
N GLU A 170 13.97 -6.25 -1.53
CA GLU A 170 13.51 -6.38 -0.13
C GLU A 170 14.03 -7.67 0.52
N ALA A 171 14.00 -8.80 -0.20
CA ALA A 171 14.57 -10.06 0.28
C ALA A 171 16.08 -9.93 0.58
N LYS A 172 16.83 -9.27 -0.32
CA LYS A 172 18.28 -9.04 -0.11
C LYS A 172 18.56 -8.13 1.09
N GLU A 173 17.77 -7.07 1.27
CA GLU A 173 17.88 -6.15 2.41
C GLU A 173 17.63 -6.87 3.75
N LEU A 174 16.86 -7.93 3.72
CA LEU A 174 16.56 -8.78 4.86
C LEU A 174 17.48 -10.02 4.95
N ASP A 175 18.55 -10.11 4.18
CA ASP A 175 19.43 -11.29 4.12
C ASP A 175 18.68 -12.62 3.87
N ILE A 176 17.68 -12.58 2.99
CA ILE A 176 16.94 -13.76 2.54
C ILE A 176 17.58 -14.28 1.26
N ASP A 177 17.92 -15.58 1.23
CA ASP A 177 18.42 -16.20 0.01
C ASP A 177 17.33 -16.21 -1.08
N ILE A 178 17.66 -15.61 -2.23
CA ILE A 178 16.74 -15.49 -3.38
C ILE A 178 16.92 -16.59 -4.42
N LYS A 179 17.94 -17.44 -4.26
CA LYS A 179 18.32 -18.43 -5.28
C LYS A 179 17.28 -19.54 -5.40
N GLY A 180 16.74 -19.71 -6.59
CA GLY A 180 15.77 -20.77 -6.88
C GLY A 180 14.37 -20.57 -6.29
N LYS A 181 14.10 -19.41 -5.68
CA LYS A 181 12.80 -19.11 -5.12
C LYS A 181 11.96 -18.25 -6.08
N ASP A 182 10.69 -18.56 -6.16
CA ASP A 182 9.73 -17.71 -6.86
C ASP A 182 9.37 -16.47 -6.01
N PRO A 183 8.78 -15.43 -6.62
CA PRO A 183 8.42 -14.21 -5.92
C PRO A 183 7.45 -14.41 -4.77
N GLN A 184 6.51 -15.37 -4.88
CA GLN A 184 5.52 -15.63 -3.84
C GLN A 184 6.20 -16.18 -2.58
N LYS A 185 7.06 -17.19 -2.73
CA LYS A 185 7.81 -17.74 -1.62
C LYS A 185 8.73 -16.71 -0.96
N LEU A 186 9.33 -15.83 -1.75
CA LEU A 186 10.11 -14.72 -1.20
C LEU A 186 9.24 -13.75 -0.39
N GLN A 187 8.02 -13.44 -0.84
CA GLN A 187 7.09 -12.60 -0.09
C GLN A 187 6.69 -13.20 1.25
N GLU A 188 6.42 -14.50 1.29
CA GLU A 188 6.12 -15.21 2.54
C GLU A 188 7.30 -15.11 3.53
N GLU A 189 8.52 -15.40 3.08
CA GLU A 189 9.71 -15.30 3.92
C GLU A 189 10.01 -13.86 4.38
N ILE A 190 9.79 -12.86 3.51
CA ILE A 190 9.89 -11.43 3.85
C ILE A 190 8.89 -11.09 4.95
N HIS A 191 7.63 -11.47 4.78
CA HIS A 191 6.58 -11.24 5.75
C HIS A 191 6.93 -11.83 7.11
N ASP A 192 7.29 -13.10 7.14
CA ASP A 192 7.65 -13.80 8.38
C ASP A 192 8.85 -13.14 9.05
N LYS A 193 9.90 -12.85 8.30
CA LYS A 193 11.10 -12.21 8.86
C LYS A 193 10.80 -10.83 9.44
N LYS A 194 10.01 -10.01 8.76
CA LYS A 194 9.59 -8.70 9.26
C LYS A 194 8.71 -8.80 10.50
N LEU A 195 7.79 -9.76 10.52
CA LEU A 195 6.93 -10.01 11.67
C LEU A 195 7.76 -10.33 12.92
N TYR A 196 8.72 -11.26 12.80
CA TYR A 196 9.60 -11.62 13.91
C TYR A 196 10.57 -10.51 14.30
N GLN A 197 11.05 -9.72 13.35
CA GLN A 197 11.87 -8.54 13.65
C GLN A 197 11.06 -7.51 14.46
N THR A 198 9.82 -7.26 14.04
CA THR A 198 8.91 -6.36 14.77
C THR A 198 8.63 -6.87 16.18
N ALA A 199 8.34 -8.16 16.34
CA ALA A 199 8.13 -8.75 17.65
C ALA A 199 9.35 -8.58 18.56
N LYS A 200 10.55 -8.76 18.03
CA LYS A 200 11.81 -8.55 18.76
C LYS A 200 12.00 -7.09 19.17
N GLU A 201 11.75 -6.14 18.26
CA GLU A 201 11.85 -4.69 18.54
C GLU A 201 10.83 -4.19 19.57
N LEU A 202 9.72 -4.91 19.70
CA LEU A 202 8.66 -4.67 20.68
C LEU A 202 8.81 -5.54 21.94
N GLU A 203 9.89 -6.32 22.05
CA GLU A 203 10.19 -7.21 23.19
C GLU A 203 9.09 -8.22 23.47
N LEU A 204 8.35 -8.67 22.42
CA LEU A 204 7.27 -9.63 22.55
C LEU A 204 7.79 -11.06 22.70
N ASN A 205 7.10 -11.84 23.53
CA ASN A 205 7.34 -13.28 23.56
C ASN A 205 6.77 -13.95 22.30
N THR A 206 7.64 -14.64 21.56
CA THR A 206 7.27 -15.35 20.34
C THR A 206 7.07 -16.86 20.56
N ASP A 207 7.37 -17.39 21.75
CA ASP A 207 7.27 -18.81 22.04
C ASP A 207 5.81 -19.28 21.93
N HIS A 208 5.63 -20.38 21.19
CA HIS A 208 4.32 -21.00 20.99
C HIS A 208 3.24 -20.16 20.30
N LYS A 209 3.59 -18.98 19.72
CA LYS A 209 2.68 -18.15 18.95
C LYS A 209 2.80 -18.44 17.45
N SER A 210 1.66 -18.59 16.79
CA SER A 210 1.61 -18.58 15.33
C SER A 210 1.87 -17.16 14.78
N ASN A 211 2.24 -17.06 13.49
CA ASN A 211 2.39 -15.76 12.82
C ASN A 211 1.12 -14.92 12.92
N SER A 212 -0.07 -15.55 12.84
CA SER A 212 -1.35 -14.85 12.96
C SER A 212 -1.56 -14.28 14.36
N GLN A 213 -1.28 -15.05 15.42
CA GLN A 213 -1.38 -14.59 16.79
C GLN A 213 -0.41 -13.46 17.10
N LEU A 214 0.83 -13.58 16.62
CA LEU A 214 1.86 -12.55 16.80
C LEU A 214 1.48 -11.25 16.07
N PHE A 215 0.96 -11.38 14.86
CA PHE A 215 0.48 -10.24 14.09
C PHE A 215 -0.73 -9.56 14.75
N GLU A 216 -1.68 -10.35 15.26
CA GLU A 216 -2.84 -9.84 16.00
C GLU A 216 -2.40 -9.03 17.23
N GLU A 217 -1.49 -9.57 18.04
CA GLU A 217 -0.94 -8.90 19.22
C GLU A 217 -0.27 -7.58 18.86
N ILE A 218 0.57 -7.55 17.81
CA ILE A 218 1.23 -6.32 17.35
C ILE A 218 0.18 -5.26 16.99
N ILE A 219 -0.86 -5.63 16.26
CA ILE A 219 -1.85 -4.67 15.76
C ILE A 219 -2.84 -4.23 16.83
N THR A 220 -3.21 -5.10 17.77
CA THR A 220 -4.21 -4.77 18.79
C THR A 220 -3.62 -4.09 20.01
N GLU A 221 -2.41 -4.50 20.43
CA GLU A 221 -1.82 -4.07 21.68
C GLU A 221 -0.63 -3.11 21.50
N HIS A 222 0.14 -3.25 20.39
CA HIS A 222 1.39 -2.52 20.18
C HIS A 222 1.38 -1.64 18.92
N ALA A 223 0.20 -1.36 18.33
CA ALA A 223 0.08 -0.63 17.07
C ALA A 223 0.71 0.78 17.11
N GLU A 224 0.55 1.51 18.22
CA GLU A 224 1.09 2.87 18.34
C GLU A 224 2.62 2.85 18.36
N GLU A 225 3.20 1.99 19.19
CA GLU A 225 4.66 1.85 19.28
C GLU A 225 5.27 1.34 17.97
N ALA A 226 4.66 0.32 17.35
CA ALA A 226 5.11 -0.20 16.05
C ALA A 226 5.06 0.88 14.97
N ARG A 227 4.06 1.77 15.01
CA ARG A 227 3.93 2.89 14.07
C ARG A 227 4.99 3.98 14.32
N GLU A 228 5.20 4.37 15.57
CA GLU A 228 6.22 5.35 15.93
C GLU A 228 7.61 4.90 15.50
N LYS A 229 7.92 3.63 15.73
CA LYS A 229 9.16 2.98 15.32
C LYS A 229 9.20 2.63 13.83
N ARG A 230 8.11 2.81 13.08
CA ARG A 230 7.96 2.43 11.67
C ARG A 230 8.28 0.96 11.41
N LEU A 231 7.85 0.09 12.30
CA LEU A 231 8.00 -1.35 12.17
C LEU A 231 6.88 -1.95 11.30
N PHE A 232 7.09 -3.16 10.81
CA PHE A 232 6.05 -3.90 10.11
C PHE A 232 4.81 -4.11 11.01
N PRO A 233 3.60 -3.90 10.51
CA PRO A 233 3.21 -3.58 9.13
C PRO A 233 3.05 -2.08 8.83
N PHE A 234 3.54 -1.18 9.68
CA PHE A 234 3.38 0.28 9.56
C PHE A 234 4.55 0.97 8.84
N GLU A 235 5.53 0.20 8.40
CA GLU A 235 6.64 0.71 7.60
C GLU A 235 6.17 1.22 6.23
N LYS A 236 6.90 2.16 5.68
CA LYS A 236 6.68 2.57 4.29
C LYS A 236 7.33 1.54 3.35
N ARG A 237 6.52 0.82 2.60
CA ARG A 237 7.02 -0.17 1.65
C ARG A 237 7.28 0.44 0.27
N ASP A 238 8.35 -0.05 -0.33
CA ASP A 238 8.71 0.31 -1.69
C ASP A 238 7.73 -0.37 -2.67
N GLY A 239 7.11 0.42 -3.54
CA GLY A 239 6.23 -0.11 -4.58
C GLY A 239 4.78 -0.37 -4.20
N ASP A 240 4.33 -0.03 -2.99
CA ASP A 240 2.92 -0.17 -2.57
C ASP A 240 1.92 0.31 -3.62
N PHE A 241 2.24 1.41 -4.31
CA PHE A 241 1.43 1.96 -5.38
C PHE A 241 1.17 0.96 -6.52
N PHE A 242 2.14 0.10 -6.87
CA PHE A 242 2.04 -0.79 -8.03
C PHE A 242 1.28 -2.09 -7.74
N TRP A 243 1.24 -2.52 -6.47
CA TRP A 243 0.52 -3.73 -6.08
C TRP A 243 -0.99 -3.60 -6.33
N ASN A 244 -1.53 -2.41 -6.11
CA ASN A 244 -2.96 -2.15 -6.06
C ASN A 244 -3.55 -1.65 -7.37
N HIS A 245 -2.74 -1.40 -8.41
CA HIS A 245 -3.23 -0.93 -9.69
C HIS A 245 -3.50 -2.11 -10.64
N HIS A 246 -4.78 -2.39 -10.87
CA HIS A 246 -5.18 -3.33 -11.91
C HIS A 246 -5.10 -2.65 -13.28
N VAL A 247 -4.15 -3.09 -14.12
CA VAL A 247 -4.08 -2.69 -15.53
C VAL A 247 -5.26 -3.32 -16.25
N LYS A 248 -6.33 -2.56 -16.51
CA LYS A 248 -7.45 -3.02 -17.32
C LYS A 248 -6.92 -3.36 -18.72
N ARG A 249 -7.30 -4.52 -19.26
CA ARG A 249 -7.05 -4.81 -20.67
C ARG A 249 -7.81 -3.78 -21.51
N ARG A 250 -7.11 -3.01 -22.35
CA ARG A 250 -7.79 -2.31 -23.44
C ARG A 250 -8.45 -3.40 -24.30
N PRO A 251 -9.73 -3.30 -24.63
CA PRO A 251 -10.26 -4.14 -25.70
C PRO A 251 -9.41 -3.87 -26.94
N ASN A 252 -8.92 -4.92 -27.57
CA ASN A 252 -8.24 -4.78 -28.87
C ASN A 252 -9.17 -4.05 -29.84
N PRO A 253 -8.65 -3.10 -30.61
CA PRO A 253 -9.41 -2.40 -31.64
C PRO A 253 -9.97 -3.36 -32.69
#